data_f60772c95674bbeb424078af23b180d3
#
_entry.id   f60772c95674bbeb424078af23b180d3
#
_cell.length_a   1.000
_cell.length_b   1.000
_cell.length_c   1.000
_cell.angle_alpha   90.00
_cell.angle_beta   90.00
_cell.angle_gamma   90.00
#
_symmetry.space_group_name_H-M   'P 1'
#
loop_
_entity.id
_entity.type
_entity.pdbx_description
1 polymer ?
#
loop_
_entity_poly.entity_id
_entity_poly.type
_entity_poly.pdbx_seq_one_letter_code
_entity_poly.pdbx_strand_id
1 'polypeptide(L)'
;SFQVGVKAEDKWGNPTELAEANLAFETTLPVNGLPSNFAYEKGNRSHAFEGLSVDEEGVLRITVRNADTGEALAESHPMVIRKGAVSGYWGDMHGQSGESIGVTTARHYFDFARNKSFLDATSHQANDFQINNAFWAYLQELAAEYNEPGRFCVLPGYEWSGNTGVGGDRNV
;
A
#
# COMPACT_ATOMS: atom_id res chain seq x y z
N SER A 1 14.00 -5.38 -8.14
CA SER A 1 13.92 -4.27 -7.16
C SER A 1 12.60 -4.33 -6.40
N PHE A 2 12.58 -3.72 -5.23
CA PHE A 2 11.39 -3.62 -4.36
C PHE A 2 11.34 -2.24 -3.68
N GLN A 3 10.26 -1.96 -2.98
CA GLN A 3 10.09 -0.76 -2.16
C GLN A 3 9.90 -1.13 -0.70
N VAL A 4 10.26 -0.21 0.19
CA VAL A 4 9.98 -0.27 1.63
C VAL A 4 9.21 0.98 2.02
N GLY A 5 7.99 0.79 2.51
CA GLY A 5 7.16 1.87 3.03
C GLY A 5 7.29 1.99 4.54
N VAL A 6 7.44 3.22 5.02
CA VAL A 6 7.37 3.58 6.43
C VAL A 6 6.20 4.52 6.64
N LYS A 7 5.33 4.23 7.59
CA LYS A 7 4.24 5.11 8.01
C LYS A 7 4.19 5.20 9.53
N ALA A 8 3.78 6.34 10.03
CA ALA A 8 3.50 6.51 11.45
C ALA A 8 2.02 6.22 11.72
N GLU A 9 1.77 5.47 12.79
CA GLU A 9 0.43 5.10 13.24
C GLU A 9 0.23 5.48 14.70
N ASP A 10 -1.01 5.78 15.06
CA ASP A 10 -1.40 5.88 16.47
C ASP A 10 -1.54 4.48 17.09
N LYS A 11 -1.84 4.42 18.37
CA LYS A 11 -2.00 3.16 19.11
C LYS A 11 -3.14 2.25 18.62
N TRP A 12 -3.99 2.73 17.72
CA TRP A 12 -5.09 1.97 17.11
C TRP A 12 -4.82 1.60 15.65
N GLY A 13 -3.62 1.94 15.12
CA GLY A 13 -3.23 1.65 13.75
C GLY A 13 -3.69 2.68 12.72
N ASN A 14 -4.18 3.86 13.15
CA ASN A 14 -4.52 4.92 12.20
C ASN A 14 -3.27 5.70 11.80
N PRO A 15 -3.06 5.99 10.49
CA PRO A 15 -1.99 6.86 10.06
C PRO A 15 -2.05 8.23 10.74
N THR A 16 -0.91 8.73 11.22
CA THR A 16 -0.81 10.03 11.90
C THR A 16 0.23 10.93 11.23
N GLU A 17 -0.02 12.24 11.23
CA GLU A 17 0.92 13.27 10.79
C GLU A 17 1.71 13.89 11.95
N LEU A 18 1.45 13.42 13.18
CA LEU A 18 2.01 14.05 14.39
C LEU A 18 3.35 13.46 14.80
N ALA A 19 3.76 12.35 14.18
CA ALA A 19 5.01 11.69 14.52
C ALA A 19 6.23 12.44 13.96
N GLU A 20 7.27 12.47 14.76
CA GLU A 20 8.59 12.98 14.42
C GLU A 20 9.63 12.08 15.10
N ALA A 21 10.59 11.56 14.35
CA ALA A 21 11.66 10.72 14.88
C ALA A 21 12.85 10.63 13.92
N ASN A 22 14.05 10.49 14.48
CA ASN A 22 15.21 10.03 13.72
C ASN A 22 15.15 8.50 13.65
N LEU A 23 15.01 7.95 12.46
CA LEU A 23 14.92 6.51 12.22
C LEU A 23 16.28 5.96 11.82
N ALA A 24 16.62 4.79 12.35
CA ALA A 24 17.74 3.97 11.90
C ALA A 24 17.21 2.65 11.36
N PHE A 25 17.81 2.15 10.27
CA PHE A 25 17.43 0.89 9.65
C PHE A 25 18.49 -0.17 9.88
N GLU A 26 18.10 -1.30 10.46
CA GLU A 26 18.91 -2.51 10.58
C GLU A 26 18.34 -3.59 9.65
N THR A 27 19.21 -4.31 8.95
CA THR A 27 18.80 -5.33 7.99
C THR A 27 19.56 -6.63 8.20
N THR A 28 18.90 -7.76 7.98
CA THR A 28 19.55 -9.09 8.09
C THR A 28 20.41 -9.44 6.86
N LEU A 29 20.20 -8.77 5.73
CA LEU A 29 21.00 -8.84 4.52
C LEU A 29 21.29 -7.41 4.04
N PRO A 30 22.43 -7.15 3.38
CA PRO A 30 22.71 -5.83 2.82
C PRO A 30 21.63 -5.41 1.81
N VAL A 31 21.07 -4.21 1.98
CA VAL A 31 20.05 -3.63 1.10
C VAL A 31 20.64 -2.43 0.39
N ASN A 32 20.79 -2.52 -0.94
CA ASN A 32 21.24 -1.41 -1.75
C ASN A 32 20.13 -0.36 -1.87
N GLY A 33 20.49 0.90 -1.67
CA GLY A 33 19.60 2.05 -1.80
C GLY A 33 18.81 2.41 -0.52
N LEU A 34 18.80 1.56 0.50
CA LEU A 34 18.19 1.92 1.79
C LEU A 34 19.18 2.77 2.61
N PRO A 35 18.79 3.98 3.05
CA PRO A 35 19.64 4.78 3.91
C PRO A 35 19.79 4.15 5.29
N SER A 36 20.93 4.34 5.95
CA SER A 36 21.11 3.88 7.34
C SER A 36 20.28 4.68 8.35
N ASN A 37 20.00 5.95 8.04
CA ASN A 37 19.19 6.84 8.87
C ASN A 37 18.25 7.67 8.01
N PHE A 38 17.11 8.05 8.60
CA PHE A 38 16.10 8.88 7.94
C PHE A 38 15.39 9.76 8.98
N ALA A 39 15.33 11.06 8.74
CA ALA A 39 14.53 11.96 9.56
C ALA A 39 13.06 11.90 9.12
N TYR A 40 12.22 11.31 9.96
CA TYR A 40 10.77 11.28 9.76
C TYR A 40 10.19 12.54 10.38
N GLU A 41 9.75 13.45 9.55
CA GLU A 41 9.32 14.79 9.97
C GLU A 41 7.81 14.83 10.23
N LYS A 42 7.41 15.68 11.17
CA LYS A 42 6.01 16.00 11.44
C LYS A 42 5.33 16.53 10.17
N GLY A 43 4.13 16.07 9.89
CA GLY A 43 3.40 16.34 8.66
C GLY A 43 3.56 15.23 7.61
N ASN A 44 4.60 14.39 7.71
CA ASN A 44 4.71 13.20 6.90
C ASN A 44 3.69 12.15 7.36
N ARG A 45 2.92 11.62 6.42
CA ARG A 45 2.00 10.50 6.69
C ARG A 45 2.65 9.15 6.41
N SER A 46 3.56 9.14 5.46
CA SER A 46 4.30 7.95 5.02
C SER A 46 5.48 8.38 4.16
N HIS A 47 6.45 7.47 4.03
CA HIS A 47 7.57 7.63 3.11
C HIS A 47 7.88 6.28 2.48
N ALA A 48 8.14 6.24 1.16
CA ALA A 48 8.55 5.05 0.44
C ALA A 48 9.99 5.19 -0.06
N PHE A 49 10.83 4.20 0.26
CA PHE A 49 12.15 4.02 -0.31
C PHE A 49 12.01 3.07 -1.50
N GLU A 50 12.25 3.57 -2.70
CA GLU A 50 12.02 2.85 -3.95
C GLU A 50 13.35 2.38 -4.59
N GLY A 51 13.26 1.43 -5.52
CA GLY A 51 14.41 0.94 -6.27
C GLY A 51 15.42 0.12 -5.45
N LEU A 52 15.02 -0.35 -4.28
CA LEU A 52 15.87 -1.15 -3.41
C LEU A 52 16.19 -2.51 -4.02
N SER A 53 17.38 -3.03 -3.73
CA SER A 53 17.78 -4.38 -4.16
C SER A 53 18.64 -5.09 -3.13
N VAL A 54 18.68 -6.43 -3.21
CA VAL A 54 19.53 -7.31 -2.40
C VAL A 54 20.24 -8.26 -3.34
N ASP A 55 21.56 -8.39 -3.20
CA ASP A 55 22.39 -9.24 -4.05
C ASP A 55 22.64 -10.63 -3.46
N GLU A 56 22.39 -10.79 -2.14
CA GLU A 56 22.63 -12.02 -1.41
C GLU A 56 21.33 -12.82 -1.24
N GLU A 57 21.41 -14.14 -1.38
CA GLU A 57 20.28 -15.04 -1.07
C GLU A 57 20.13 -15.22 0.44
N GLY A 58 18.88 -15.30 0.90
CA GLY A 58 18.57 -15.46 2.31
C GLY A 58 17.21 -14.95 2.70
N VAL A 59 17.02 -14.66 3.97
CA VAL A 59 15.79 -14.07 4.50
C VAL A 59 16.08 -12.63 4.94
N LEU A 60 15.55 -11.67 4.21
CA LEU A 60 15.62 -10.27 4.56
C LEU A 60 14.55 -9.93 5.61
N ARG A 61 14.96 -9.26 6.69
CA ARG A 61 14.12 -8.51 7.60
C ARG A 61 14.71 -7.12 7.77
N ILE A 62 13.86 -6.14 7.91
CA ILE A 62 14.23 -4.74 8.13
C ILE A 62 13.63 -4.31 9.45
N THR A 63 14.46 -3.93 10.40
CA THR A 63 14.04 -3.37 11.68
C THR A 63 14.24 -1.87 11.67
N VAL A 64 13.19 -1.13 12.01
CA VAL A 64 13.24 0.32 12.17
C VAL A 64 13.41 0.61 13.66
N ARG A 65 14.44 1.42 14.01
CA ARG A 65 14.69 1.88 15.35
C ARG A 65 14.59 3.40 15.44
N ASN A 66 14.27 3.87 16.63
CA ASN A 66 14.54 5.25 16.99
C ASN A 66 16.06 5.41 17.14
N ALA A 67 16.69 6.25 16.32
CA ALA A 67 18.15 6.42 16.31
C ALA A 67 18.68 7.09 17.59
N ASP A 68 17.83 7.89 18.28
CA ASP A 68 18.22 8.61 19.48
C ASP A 68 18.18 7.73 20.73
N THR A 69 17.24 6.79 20.80
CA THR A 69 17.02 5.91 21.97
C THR A 69 17.47 4.47 21.75
N GLY A 70 17.63 4.04 20.50
CA GLY A 70 17.93 2.65 20.13
C GLY A 70 16.70 1.72 20.22
N GLU A 71 15.53 2.23 20.59
CA GLU A 71 14.29 1.45 20.70
C GLU A 71 13.85 0.91 19.34
N ALA A 72 13.52 -0.38 19.26
CA ALA A 72 12.92 -0.98 18.06
C ALA A 72 11.46 -0.54 17.95
N LEU A 73 11.13 0.15 16.85
CA LEU A 73 9.79 0.68 16.60
C LEU A 73 8.93 -0.28 15.77
N ALA A 74 9.54 -0.94 14.78
CA ALA A 74 8.83 -1.88 13.90
C ALA A 74 9.82 -2.85 13.24
N GLU A 75 9.32 -4.00 12.81
CA GLU A 75 10.04 -4.96 11.97
C GLU A 75 9.16 -5.37 10.78
N SER A 76 9.78 -5.48 9.61
CA SER A 76 9.09 -5.95 8.40
C SER A 76 8.73 -7.43 8.48
N HIS A 77 7.75 -7.87 7.68
CA HIS A 77 7.60 -9.28 7.38
C HIS A 77 8.87 -9.85 6.73
N PRO A 78 9.16 -11.16 6.89
CA PRO A 78 10.30 -11.79 6.24
C PRO A 78 10.10 -11.83 4.72
N MET A 79 11.13 -11.45 3.98
CA MET A 79 11.21 -11.55 2.53
C MET A 79 12.27 -12.58 2.15
N VAL A 80 11.87 -13.64 1.45
CA VAL A 80 12.81 -14.66 0.96
C VAL A 80 13.45 -14.19 -0.33
N ILE A 81 14.76 -13.97 -0.29
CA ILE A 81 15.56 -13.55 -1.44
C ILE A 81 16.23 -14.80 -2.04
N ARG A 82 15.95 -15.09 -3.29
CA ARG A 82 16.62 -16.18 -4.04
C ARG A 82 16.57 -15.91 -5.54
N LYS A 83 17.59 -16.35 -6.23
CA LYS A 83 17.71 -16.19 -7.69
C LYS A 83 16.56 -16.91 -8.40
N GLY A 84 15.94 -16.23 -9.35
CA GLY A 84 14.86 -16.79 -10.16
C GLY A 84 13.52 -16.95 -9.40
N ALA A 85 13.40 -16.43 -8.18
CA ALA A 85 12.12 -16.39 -7.50
C ALA A 85 11.12 -15.49 -8.25
N VAL A 86 9.88 -15.92 -8.31
CA VAL A 86 8.78 -15.07 -8.76
C VAL A 86 8.45 -14.09 -7.63
N SER A 87 8.39 -12.80 -7.96
CA SER A 87 7.98 -11.76 -7.01
C SER A 87 6.50 -11.92 -6.66
N GLY A 88 6.19 -11.87 -5.37
CA GLY A 88 4.82 -11.70 -4.90
C GLY A 88 4.44 -10.23 -4.96
N TYR A 89 3.18 -9.95 -5.30
CA TYR A 89 2.61 -8.61 -5.28
C TYR A 89 1.39 -8.60 -4.35
N TRP A 90 1.18 -7.47 -3.69
CA TRP A 90 0.07 -7.28 -2.76
C TRP A 90 -0.99 -6.40 -3.39
N GLY A 91 -2.24 -6.84 -3.33
CA GLY A 91 -3.35 -6.07 -3.88
C GLY A 91 -4.62 -6.19 -3.05
N ASP A 92 -5.43 -5.13 -3.08
CA ASP A 92 -6.81 -5.15 -2.64
C ASP A 92 -7.71 -5.06 -3.88
N MET A 93 -8.39 -6.16 -4.17
CA MET A 93 -9.22 -6.30 -5.37
C MET A 93 -10.71 -6.15 -5.07
N HIS A 94 -11.07 -5.63 -3.88
CA HIS A 94 -12.47 -5.43 -3.48
C HIS A 94 -12.65 -4.21 -2.58
N GLY A 95 -12.07 -3.07 -2.98
CA GLY A 95 -12.20 -1.82 -2.25
C GLY A 95 -13.53 -1.11 -2.48
N GLN A 96 -14.02 -0.43 -1.46
CA GLN A 96 -15.26 0.34 -1.49
C GLN A 96 -15.00 1.76 -0.97
N SER A 97 -15.86 2.72 -1.35
CA SER A 97 -15.78 4.11 -0.89
C SER A 97 -17.14 4.62 -0.40
N GLY A 98 -17.17 5.83 0.13
CA GLY A 98 -18.39 6.46 0.64
C GLY A 98 -19.43 6.76 -0.44
N GLU A 99 -19.03 6.75 -1.70
CA GLU A 99 -19.94 6.82 -2.84
C GLU A 99 -20.69 5.49 -3.09
N SER A 100 -20.26 4.42 -2.41
CA SER A 100 -20.95 3.12 -2.36
C SER A 100 -21.29 2.75 -0.90
N ILE A 101 -20.67 1.73 -0.34
CA ILE A 101 -20.93 1.26 1.05
C ILE A 101 -19.76 1.51 2.01
N GLY A 102 -18.69 2.14 1.54
CA GLY A 102 -17.52 2.50 2.37
C GLY A 102 -17.70 3.81 3.14
N VAL A 103 -16.62 4.36 3.67
CA VAL A 103 -16.63 5.51 4.59
C VAL A 103 -15.94 6.76 4.04
N THR A 104 -15.03 6.63 3.08
CA THR A 104 -14.23 7.74 2.56
C THR A 104 -14.39 7.85 1.05
N THR A 105 -13.89 8.93 0.44
CA THR A 105 -14.03 9.12 -1.00
C THR A 105 -13.20 8.11 -1.80
N ALA A 106 -13.62 7.81 -3.04
CA ALA A 106 -12.86 6.94 -3.94
C ALA A 106 -11.42 7.46 -4.16
N ARG A 107 -11.22 8.79 -4.26
CA ARG A 107 -9.89 9.38 -4.33
C ARG A 107 -9.03 9.05 -3.11
N HIS A 108 -9.60 9.18 -1.91
CA HIS A 108 -8.90 8.83 -0.68
C HIS A 108 -8.57 7.34 -0.63
N TYR A 109 -9.48 6.48 -1.09
CA TYR A 109 -9.24 5.04 -1.18
C TYR A 109 -7.99 4.73 -2.04
N PHE A 110 -7.89 5.29 -3.25
CA PHE A 110 -6.72 5.08 -4.10
C PHE A 110 -5.44 5.67 -3.51
N ASP A 111 -5.51 6.86 -2.91
CA ASP A 111 -4.37 7.46 -2.21
C ASP A 111 -3.90 6.59 -1.05
N PHE A 112 -4.84 6.08 -0.25
CA PHE A 112 -4.53 5.21 0.88
C PHE A 112 -3.91 3.89 0.41
N ALA A 113 -4.48 3.25 -0.60
CA ALA A 113 -3.98 2.00 -1.16
C ALA A 113 -2.52 2.15 -1.62
N ARG A 114 -2.23 3.19 -2.42
CA ARG A 114 -0.89 3.41 -2.98
C ARG A 114 0.11 3.94 -1.94
N ASN A 115 -0.27 4.95 -1.15
CA ASN A 115 0.68 5.75 -0.38
C ASN A 115 0.66 5.46 1.13
N LYS A 116 -0.31 4.66 1.63
CA LYS A 116 -0.43 4.31 3.05
C LYS A 116 -0.35 2.81 3.30
N SER A 117 -1.03 2.03 2.48
CA SER A 117 -0.96 0.56 2.53
C SER A 117 0.17 0.00 1.68
N PHE A 118 0.78 0.82 0.81
CA PHE A 118 1.88 0.43 -0.09
C PHE A 118 1.56 -0.79 -0.94
N LEU A 119 0.30 -0.89 -1.40
CA LEU A 119 -0.11 -1.96 -2.30
C LEU A 119 0.54 -1.82 -3.67
N ASP A 120 0.70 -2.93 -4.35
CA ASP A 120 1.16 -3.00 -5.74
C ASP A 120 -0.01 -2.89 -6.73
N ALA A 121 -1.21 -3.30 -6.31
CA ALA A 121 -2.40 -3.25 -7.15
C ALA A 121 -3.67 -3.00 -6.34
N THR A 122 -4.68 -2.41 -6.98
CA THR A 122 -6.00 -2.26 -6.37
C THR A 122 -7.11 -2.19 -7.42
N SER A 123 -8.33 -2.48 -6.98
CA SER A 123 -9.55 -2.25 -7.74
C SER A 123 -10.64 -1.71 -6.81
N HIS A 124 -11.26 -0.60 -7.21
CA HIS A 124 -12.47 -0.12 -6.54
C HIS A 124 -13.67 -0.89 -7.10
N GLN A 125 -14.42 -1.54 -6.23
CA GLN A 125 -15.51 -2.46 -6.58
C GLN A 125 -16.84 -1.98 -5.98
N ALA A 126 -17.27 -0.76 -6.35
CA ALA A 126 -18.60 -0.30 -5.98
C ALA A 126 -19.68 -1.23 -6.53
N ASN A 127 -20.74 -1.45 -5.76
CA ASN A 127 -21.87 -2.27 -6.19
C ASN A 127 -22.56 -1.67 -7.42
N ASP A 128 -22.90 -2.50 -8.39
CA ASP A 128 -23.47 -2.09 -9.67
C ASP A 128 -24.74 -1.22 -9.53
N PHE A 129 -25.58 -1.49 -8.55
CA PHE A 129 -26.80 -0.70 -8.26
C PHE A 129 -26.51 0.68 -7.64
N GLN A 130 -25.28 0.96 -7.24
CA GLN A 130 -24.84 2.26 -6.69
C GLN A 130 -24.04 3.08 -7.71
N ILE A 131 -23.54 2.46 -8.77
CA ILE A 131 -22.79 3.13 -9.81
C ILE A 131 -23.75 3.77 -10.83
N ASN A 132 -23.63 5.08 -11.02
CA ASN A 132 -24.21 5.78 -12.16
C ASN A 132 -23.11 6.16 -13.17
N ASN A 133 -23.50 6.61 -14.35
CA ASN A 133 -22.56 6.94 -15.42
C ASN A 133 -21.52 8.01 -15.01
N ALA A 134 -21.91 8.99 -14.19
CA ALA A 134 -21.01 10.04 -13.74
C ALA A 134 -19.95 9.48 -12.75
N PHE A 135 -20.37 8.64 -11.82
CA PHE A 135 -19.45 8.01 -10.88
C PHE A 135 -18.54 6.99 -11.59
N TRP A 136 -19.07 6.24 -12.55
CA TRP A 136 -18.25 5.36 -13.39
C TRP A 136 -17.17 6.12 -14.16
N ALA A 137 -17.52 7.24 -14.79
CA ALA A 137 -16.53 8.09 -15.48
C ALA A 137 -15.47 8.62 -14.50
N TYR A 138 -15.87 9.05 -13.32
CA TYR A 138 -14.95 9.50 -12.29
C TYR A 138 -13.99 8.39 -11.81
N LEU A 139 -14.48 7.15 -11.62
CA LEU A 139 -13.62 6.01 -11.29
C LEU A 139 -12.58 5.73 -12.39
N GLN A 140 -12.96 5.87 -13.68
CA GLN A 140 -12.02 5.72 -14.79
C GLN A 140 -10.94 6.82 -14.78
N GLU A 141 -11.33 8.06 -14.49
CA GLU A 141 -10.37 9.18 -14.34
C GLU A 141 -9.39 8.90 -13.18
N LEU A 142 -9.88 8.48 -12.03
CA LEU A 142 -9.04 8.10 -10.89
C LEU A 142 -8.14 6.91 -11.20
N ALA A 143 -8.67 5.89 -11.87
CA ALA A 143 -7.87 4.74 -12.28
C ALA A 143 -6.70 5.17 -13.18
N ALA A 144 -6.95 6.05 -14.15
CA ALA A 144 -5.91 6.58 -15.02
C ALA A 144 -4.89 7.45 -14.27
N GLU A 145 -5.35 8.28 -13.32
CA GLU A 145 -4.50 9.17 -12.52
C GLU A 145 -3.56 8.40 -11.57
N TYR A 146 -4.09 7.35 -10.92
CA TYR A 146 -3.34 6.60 -9.92
C TYR A 146 -2.52 5.45 -10.49
N ASN A 147 -2.87 4.93 -11.68
CA ASN A 147 -2.13 3.84 -12.33
C ASN A 147 -0.74 4.31 -12.74
N GLU A 148 0.27 3.67 -12.21
CA GLU A 148 1.68 3.99 -12.44
C GLU A 148 2.42 2.72 -12.88
N PRO A 149 2.78 2.60 -14.17
CA PRO A 149 3.45 1.41 -14.68
C PRO A 149 4.74 1.07 -13.91
N GLY A 150 4.83 -0.17 -13.45
CA GLY A 150 5.98 -0.66 -12.69
C GLY A 150 5.95 -0.37 -11.19
N ARG A 151 4.94 0.37 -10.70
CA ARG A 151 4.79 0.72 -9.28
C ARG A 151 3.42 0.37 -8.70
N PHE A 152 2.34 0.82 -9.33
CA PHE A 152 0.99 0.63 -8.81
C PHE A 152 0.00 0.40 -9.95
N CYS A 153 -0.66 -0.75 -9.94
CA CYS A 153 -1.64 -1.12 -10.94
C CYS A 153 -3.05 -0.84 -10.42
N VAL A 154 -3.83 -0.07 -11.18
CA VAL A 154 -5.24 0.13 -10.89
C VAL A 154 -6.08 -0.57 -11.95
N LEU A 155 -6.89 -1.54 -11.51
CA LEU A 155 -7.84 -2.24 -12.36
C LEU A 155 -9.21 -1.58 -12.20
N PRO A 156 -9.78 -0.99 -13.28
CA PRO A 156 -11.14 -0.50 -13.23
C PRO A 156 -12.10 -1.68 -13.09
N GLY A 157 -13.11 -1.52 -12.25
CA GLY A 157 -14.06 -2.60 -12.00
C GLY A 157 -15.28 -2.16 -11.22
N TYR A 158 -16.19 -3.08 -10.99
CA TYR A 158 -17.35 -2.93 -10.13
C TYR A 158 -17.78 -4.28 -9.57
N GLU A 159 -18.50 -4.27 -8.47
CA GLU A 159 -19.10 -5.46 -7.90
C GLU A 159 -20.50 -5.67 -8.54
N TRP A 160 -20.64 -6.74 -9.28
CA TRP A 160 -21.95 -7.16 -9.76
C TRP A 160 -22.70 -7.92 -8.65
N SER A 161 -23.83 -7.37 -8.23
CA SER A 161 -24.69 -7.93 -7.17
C SER A 161 -25.91 -8.57 -7.77
N GLY A 162 -25.81 -9.87 -8.07
CA GLY A 162 -26.92 -10.64 -8.63
C GLY A 162 -28.02 -10.95 -7.63
N ASN A 163 -29.20 -10.43 -7.86
CA ASN A 163 -30.41 -10.68 -7.06
C ASN A 163 -31.00 -12.09 -7.26
N THR A 164 -30.18 -13.12 -7.30
CA THR A 164 -30.67 -14.48 -7.48
C THR A 164 -30.26 -15.38 -6.33
N GLY A 165 -31.14 -16.27 -5.89
CA GLY A 165 -30.83 -17.25 -4.85
C GLY A 165 -29.71 -18.26 -5.21
N VAL A 166 -29.10 -18.13 -6.39
CA VAL A 166 -28.06 -19.02 -6.93
C VAL A 166 -26.78 -18.24 -7.33
N GLY A 167 -26.81 -16.90 -7.33
CA GLY A 167 -25.68 -16.05 -7.70
C GLY A 167 -25.17 -15.28 -6.48
N GLY A 168 -23.87 -15.32 -6.23
CA GLY A 168 -23.18 -14.43 -5.30
C GLY A 168 -22.68 -13.17 -6.00
N ASP A 169 -22.24 -12.20 -5.21
CA ASP A 169 -21.60 -10.99 -5.73
C ASP A 169 -20.28 -11.34 -6.41
N ARG A 170 -19.90 -10.57 -7.42
CA ARG A 170 -18.72 -10.84 -8.26
C ARG A 170 -18.00 -9.54 -8.61
N ASN A 171 -16.70 -9.58 -8.51
CA ASN A 171 -15.85 -8.54 -9.10
C ASN A 171 -15.82 -8.68 -10.62
N VAL A 172 -16.04 -7.59 -11.34
CA VAL A 172 -16.08 -7.51 -12.81
C VAL A 172 -15.07 -6.47 -13.30
#